data_ee3575c49be73c325410727b53ac315e
#
_entry.id   ee3575c49be73c325410727b53ac315e
#
_cell.length_a   1.000
_cell.length_b   1.000
_cell.length_c   1.000
_cell.angle_alpha   90.00
_cell.angle_beta   90.00
_cell.angle_gamma   90.00
#
_symmetry.space_group_name_H-M   'P 1'
#
loop_
_entity.id
_entity.type
_entity.pdbx_description
1 polymer ?
#
loop_
_entity_poly.entity_id
_entity_poly.type
_entity_poly.pdbx_seq_one_letter_code
_entity_poly.pdbx_strand_id
1 'polypeptide(L)'
;RGLGDVYKRQIKDSTAKRFGVAAYYNNDYHYEIYVGSDESGKYVGFYKHIHDMGAELAHIPISKEDENLNLLVKIDTDREKYTFSYALADTTNLDAKIACHEIGSGLNAGLSTEGTRTMTFTGTLFSLFAENGNGTFETGVALTINPDVDYKL
;
A
#
# COMPACT_ATOMS: atom_id res chain seq x y z
N ARG A 1 9.73 6.48 -12.78
CA ARG A 1 9.18 7.56 -11.92
C ARG A 1 9.25 7.09 -10.48
N GLY A 2 10.10 7.71 -9.66
CA GLY A 2 10.06 7.50 -8.22
C GLY A 2 8.96 8.35 -7.60
N LEU A 3 7.71 7.90 -7.65
CA LEU A 3 6.62 8.46 -6.87
C LEU A 3 6.55 7.67 -5.57
N GLY A 4 6.93 8.31 -4.46
CA GLY A 4 6.72 7.76 -3.13
C GLY A 4 5.49 8.41 -2.52
N ASP A 5 4.38 7.71 -2.45
CA ASP A 5 3.22 8.15 -1.69
C ASP A 5 3.33 7.63 -0.26
N VAL A 6 3.22 8.52 0.71
CA VAL A 6 3.23 8.17 2.14
C VAL A 6 1.83 8.37 2.69
N TYR A 7 1.27 7.31 3.23
CA TYR A 7 -0.04 7.30 3.87
C TYR A 7 0.11 6.98 5.34
N LYS A 8 -0.61 7.71 6.19
CA LYS A 8 -0.54 7.58 7.64
C LYS A 8 -1.89 7.22 8.23
N ARG A 9 -1.92 6.30 9.19
CA ARG A 9 -3.12 5.97 9.95
C ARG A 9 -2.84 5.41 11.32
N GLN A 10 -3.68 5.82 12.31
CA GLN A 10 -3.71 5.19 13.63
C GLN A 10 -4.36 3.81 13.56
N ILE A 11 -3.64 2.81 14.07
CA ILE A 11 -4.05 1.41 13.98
C ILE A 11 -5.21 1.10 14.95
N LYS A 12 -5.15 1.62 16.17
CA LYS A 12 -6.13 1.33 17.23
C LYS A 12 -7.53 1.86 16.96
N ASP A 13 -7.65 2.98 16.24
CA ASP A 13 -8.92 3.66 16.03
C ASP A 13 -9.71 3.10 14.83
N SER A 14 -9.17 2.06 14.20
CA SER A 14 -9.86 1.41 13.09
C SER A 14 -10.85 0.36 13.58
N THR A 15 -12.11 0.49 13.16
CA THR A 15 -13.13 -0.54 13.27
C THR A 15 -13.20 -1.45 12.06
N ALA A 16 -12.48 -1.10 10.99
CA ALA A 16 -12.46 -1.88 9.76
C ALA A 16 -11.78 -3.24 9.95
N LYS A 17 -12.31 -4.27 9.32
CA LYS A 17 -11.71 -5.60 9.26
C LYS A 17 -10.33 -5.55 8.59
N ARG A 18 -10.23 -4.81 7.50
CA ARG A 18 -8.98 -4.46 6.82
C ARG A 18 -9.03 -3.02 6.37
N PHE A 19 -7.92 -2.33 6.46
CA PHE A 19 -7.76 -0.99 5.91
C PHE A 19 -6.34 -0.79 5.40
N GLY A 20 -6.20 -0.06 4.31
CA GLY A 20 -4.89 0.16 3.73
C GLY A 20 -4.91 0.91 2.42
N VAL A 21 -3.91 0.61 1.62
CA VAL A 21 -3.67 1.24 0.32
C VAL A 21 -3.58 0.17 -0.75
N ALA A 22 -4.22 0.41 -1.87
CA ALA A 22 -4.17 -0.45 -3.04
C ALA A 22 -3.56 0.27 -4.24
N ALA A 23 -2.71 -0.41 -4.99
CA ALA A 23 -2.46 -0.11 -6.38
C ALA A 23 -3.53 -0.88 -7.18
N TYR A 24 -4.51 -0.15 -7.69
CA TYR A 24 -5.75 -0.71 -8.21
C TYR A 24 -5.88 -0.41 -9.70
N TYR A 25 -5.98 -1.45 -10.50
CA TYR A 25 -6.30 -1.37 -11.92
C TYR A 25 -7.78 -1.68 -12.17
N ASN A 26 -8.24 -2.81 -11.66
CA ASN A 26 -9.64 -3.22 -11.59
C ASN A 26 -9.83 -4.31 -10.53
N ASN A 27 -11.02 -4.89 -10.43
CA ASN A 27 -11.31 -5.91 -9.42
C ASN A 27 -10.47 -7.18 -9.56
N ASP A 28 -10.04 -7.51 -10.77
CA ASP A 28 -9.25 -8.70 -11.05
C ASP A 28 -7.74 -8.47 -10.94
N TYR A 29 -7.30 -7.21 -10.93
CA TYR A 29 -5.89 -6.85 -10.94
C TYR A 29 -5.61 -5.71 -9.97
N HIS A 30 -5.10 -6.04 -8.79
CA HIS A 30 -4.69 -5.06 -7.77
C HIS A 30 -3.69 -5.66 -6.78
N TYR A 31 -2.91 -4.78 -6.17
CA TYR A 31 -1.99 -5.09 -5.08
C TYR A 31 -2.38 -4.26 -3.88
N GLU A 32 -2.40 -4.86 -2.70
CA GLU A 32 -2.84 -4.20 -1.46
C GLU A 32 -1.82 -4.36 -0.34
N ILE A 33 -1.58 -3.28 0.39
CA ILE A 33 -0.94 -3.29 1.71
C ILE A 33 -1.95 -2.81 2.74
N TYR A 34 -2.09 -3.51 3.85
CA TYR A 34 -3.16 -3.23 4.81
C TYR A 34 -2.82 -3.66 6.23
N VAL A 35 -3.55 -3.10 7.18
CA VAL A 35 -3.71 -3.67 8.52
C VAL A 35 -4.99 -4.47 8.52
N GLY A 36 -4.89 -5.72 8.95
CA GLY A 36 -6.00 -6.61 9.21
C GLY A 36 -6.09 -7.00 10.68
N SER A 37 -7.16 -7.66 11.04
CA SER A 37 -7.39 -8.23 12.36
C SER A 37 -7.80 -9.68 12.24
N ASP A 38 -7.19 -10.53 13.04
CA ASP A 38 -7.56 -11.94 13.20
C ASP A 38 -7.71 -12.31 14.69
N GLU A 39 -7.87 -13.58 14.99
CA GLU A 39 -8.03 -14.07 16.37
C GLU A 39 -6.80 -13.79 17.25
N SER A 40 -5.61 -13.65 16.63
CA SER A 40 -4.34 -13.38 17.32
C SER A 40 -4.09 -11.89 17.56
N GLY A 41 -4.84 -11.01 16.90
CA GLY A 41 -4.69 -9.56 16.99
C GLY A 41 -4.56 -8.89 15.64
N LYS A 42 -3.87 -7.75 15.61
CA LYS A 42 -3.66 -6.99 14.38
C LYS A 42 -2.36 -7.38 13.68
N TYR A 43 -2.34 -7.26 12.36
CA TYR A 43 -1.20 -7.59 11.52
C TYR A 43 -1.10 -6.65 10.31
N VAL A 44 0.09 -6.52 9.75
CA VAL A 44 0.30 -5.89 8.43
C VAL A 44 0.32 -7.00 7.39
N GLY A 45 -0.50 -6.87 6.36
CA GLY A 45 -0.61 -7.82 5.27
C GLY A 45 -0.27 -7.22 3.93
N PHE A 46 0.17 -8.07 3.01
CA PHE A 46 0.33 -7.75 1.60
C PHE A 46 -0.38 -8.79 0.75
N TYR A 47 -1.27 -8.32 -0.12
CA TYR A 47 -2.15 -9.15 -0.93
C TYR A 47 -2.01 -8.79 -2.41
N LYS A 48 -2.01 -9.80 -3.25
CA LYS A 48 -2.10 -9.63 -4.70
C LYS A 48 -3.33 -10.34 -5.23
N HIS A 49 -4.02 -9.68 -6.14
CA HIS A 49 -5.05 -10.28 -6.97
C HIS A 49 -4.66 -10.14 -8.43
N ILE A 50 -4.54 -11.27 -9.11
CA ILE A 50 -4.15 -11.33 -10.52
C ILE A 50 -5.11 -12.29 -11.22
N HIS A 51 -5.92 -11.76 -12.12
CA HIS A 51 -6.97 -12.46 -12.82
C HIS A 51 -8.01 -13.03 -11.84
N ASP A 52 -8.13 -14.34 -11.74
CA ASP A 52 -9.04 -15.06 -10.83
C ASP A 52 -8.35 -15.58 -9.55
N MET A 53 -7.08 -15.22 -9.37
CA MET A 53 -6.27 -15.68 -8.24
C MET A 53 -5.91 -14.54 -7.30
N GLY A 54 -6.21 -14.73 -6.02
CA GLY A 54 -5.78 -13.82 -4.97
C GLY A 54 -5.06 -14.56 -3.85
N ALA A 55 -3.99 -13.94 -3.33
CA ALA A 55 -3.23 -14.52 -2.23
C ALA A 55 -2.64 -13.43 -1.32
N GLU A 56 -2.67 -13.69 -0.02
CA GLU A 56 -1.89 -12.97 0.96
C GLU A 56 -0.46 -13.51 0.95
N LEU A 57 0.51 -12.65 0.61
CA LEU A 57 1.91 -13.03 0.44
C LEU A 57 2.77 -12.68 1.65
N ALA A 58 2.29 -11.79 2.51
CA ALA A 58 2.94 -11.45 3.77
C ALA A 58 1.89 -11.21 4.84
N HIS A 59 2.20 -11.65 6.06
CA HIS A 59 1.34 -11.54 7.23
C HIS A 59 2.24 -11.33 8.45
N ILE A 60 2.38 -10.06 8.88
CA ILE A 60 3.33 -9.68 9.93
C ILE A 60 2.54 -9.22 11.16
N PRO A 61 2.55 -9.97 12.26
CA PRO A 61 1.85 -9.59 13.48
C PRO A 61 2.35 -8.25 14.03
N ILE A 62 1.40 -7.47 14.56
CA ILE A 62 1.67 -6.21 15.26
C ILE A 62 1.52 -6.50 16.76
N SER A 63 2.53 -6.12 17.56
CA SER A 63 2.44 -6.25 19.01
C SER A 63 1.35 -5.32 19.58
N LYS A 64 0.82 -5.67 20.76
CA LYS A 64 -0.19 -4.85 21.44
C LYS A 64 0.31 -3.42 21.71
N GLU A 65 1.57 -3.27 22.02
CA GLU A 65 2.20 -1.96 22.25
C GLU A 65 2.24 -1.13 20.96
N ASP A 66 2.54 -1.77 19.84
CA ASP A 66 2.65 -1.11 18.54
C ASP A 66 1.29 -0.77 17.92
N GLU A 67 0.19 -1.31 18.41
CA GLU A 67 -1.17 -0.93 17.98
C GLU A 67 -1.49 0.56 18.24
N ASN A 68 -0.75 1.21 19.15
CA ASN A 68 -0.87 2.66 19.42
C ASN A 68 -0.13 3.53 18.38
N LEU A 69 0.71 2.93 17.55
CA LEU A 69 1.46 3.62 16.52
C LEU A 69 0.61 3.89 15.27
N ASN A 70 1.16 4.71 14.41
CA ASN A 70 0.60 4.93 13.08
C ASN A 70 1.22 3.96 12.09
N LEU A 71 0.40 3.43 11.18
CA LEU A 71 0.89 2.77 9.99
C LEU A 71 1.26 3.84 8.96
N LEU A 72 2.50 3.84 8.55
CA LEU A 72 2.99 4.59 7.40
C LEU A 72 3.17 3.62 6.24
N VAL A 73 2.61 3.94 5.09
CA VAL A 73 2.74 3.16 3.87
C VAL A 73 3.49 3.97 2.83
N LYS A 74 4.47 3.36 2.22
CA LYS A 74 5.23 3.91 1.11
C LYS A 74 5.11 2.99 -0.10
N ILE A 75 4.77 3.56 -1.25
CA ILE A 75 4.75 2.86 -2.53
C ILE A 75 5.77 3.53 -3.45
N ASP A 76 6.80 2.81 -3.78
CA ASP A 76 7.80 3.22 -4.78
C ASP A 76 7.47 2.58 -6.12
N THR A 77 7.51 3.36 -7.19
CA THR A 77 7.33 2.84 -8.54
C THR A 77 8.58 3.09 -9.37
N ASP A 78 9.00 2.08 -10.08
CA ASP A 78 10.00 2.20 -11.15
C ASP A 78 9.39 1.75 -12.50
N ARG A 79 10.25 1.47 -13.49
CA ARG A 79 9.77 1.04 -14.81
C ARG A 79 9.19 -0.37 -14.84
N GLU A 80 9.51 -1.19 -13.85
CA GLU A 80 9.20 -2.62 -13.85
C GLU A 80 8.18 -3.00 -12.80
N LYS A 81 8.25 -2.37 -11.60
CA LYS A 81 7.47 -2.81 -10.46
C LYS A 81 7.00 -1.69 -9.54
N TYR A 82 5.96 -2.00 -8.78
CA TYR A 82 5.56 -1.31 -7.56
C TYR A 82 6.19 -2.01 -6.36
N THR A 83 6.84 -1.26 -5.48
CA THR A 83 7.41 -1.77 -4.23
C THR A 83 6.67 -1.16 -3.06
N PHE A 84 6.11 -2.02 -2.20
CA PHE A 84 5.34 -1.63 -1.02
C PHE A 84 6.20 -1.78 0.22
N SER A 85 6.25 -0.72 1.00
CA SER A 85 6.99 -0.67 2.26
C SER A 85 6.12 -0.05 3.35
N TYR A 86 6.39 -0.39 4.60
CA TYR A 86 5.69 0.17 5.74
C TYR A 86 6.62 0.49 6.88
N ALA A 87 6.17 1.35 7.77
CA ALA A 87 6.75 1.56 9.08
C ALA A 87 5.64 1.77 10.12
N LEU A 88 5.92 1.40 11.34
CA LEU A 88 5.10 1.73 12.50
C LEU A 88 5.82 2.82 13.28
N ALA A 89 5.21 3.97 13.44
CA ALA A 89 5.85 5.12 14.08
C ALA A 89 4.86 6.01 14.84
N ASP A 90 5.32 6.56 15.94
CA ASP A 90 4.61 7.59 16.69
C ASP A 90 5.01 8.98 16.15
N THR A 91 4.50 9.31 14.97
CA THR A 91 4.79 10.61 14.36
C THR A 91 3.55 11.22 13.72
N THR A 92 3.44 12.52 13.83
CA THR A 92 2.45 13.33 13.13
C THR A 92 3.04 14.01 11.89
N ASN A 93 4.37 13.95 11.72
CA ASN A 93 5.07 14.59 10.61
C ASN A 93 5.38 13.59 9.50
N LEU A 94 4.71 13.73 8.35
CA LEU A 94 4.91 12.91 7.16
C LEU A 94 6.23 13.20 6.42
N ASP A 95 6.84 14.36 6.68
CA ASP A 95 8.13 14.75 6.08
C ASP A 95 9.34 14.13 6.78
N ALA A 96 9.13 13.46 7.93
CA ALA A 96 10.21 12.79 8.63
C ALA A 96 10.76 11.63 7.79
N LYS A 97 12.08 11.54 7.68
CA LYS A 97 12.75 10.40 7.06
C LYS A 97 12.63 9.18 7.97
N ILE A 98 11.63 8.36 7.71
CA ILE A 98 11.37 7.15 8.47
C ILE A 98 11.84 5.97 7.63
N ALA A 99 12.63 5.08 8.26
CA ALA A 99 13.05 3.83 7.65
C ALA A 99 11.82 2.91 7.48
N CYS A 100 11.48 2.59 6.24
CA CYS A 100 10.40 1.68 5.93
C CYS A 100 10.95 0.28 5.58
N HIS A 101 10.19 -0.74 5.98
CA HIS A 101 10.47 -2.14 5.65
C HIS A 101 9.68 -2.54 4.42
N GLU A 102 10.37 -3.09 3.42
CA GLU A 102 9.71 -3.67 2.25
C GLU A 102 8.89 -4.89 2.68
N ILE A 103 7.63 -4.95 2.24
CA ILE A 103 6.73 -6.06 2.53
C ILE A 103 6.39 -6.87 1.28
N GLY A 104 6.43 -6.26 0.12
CA GLY A 104 6.16 -6.95 -1.13
C GLY A 104 6.26 -6.04 -2.35
N SER A 105 6.19 -6.64 -3.51
CA SER A 105 6.24 -5.93 -4.79
C SER A 105 5.35 -6.61 -5.82
N GLY A 106 4.99 -5.87 -6.85
CA GLY A 106 4.26 -6.39 -8.00
C GLY A 106 4.69 -5.73 -9.30
N LEU A 107 4.69 -6.49 -10.38
CA LEU A 107 5.06 -5.99 -11.70
C LEU A 107 4.06 -4.94 -12.19
N ASN A 108 4.55 -3.88 -12.83
CA ASN A 108 3.70 -2.89 -13.48
C ASN A 108 2.84 -3.52 -14.57
N ALA A 109 3.37 -4.52 -15.29
CA ALA A 109 2.63 -5.28 -16.29
C ALA A 109 1.38 -5.98 -15.72
N GLY A 110 1.39 -6.39 -14.44
CA GLY A 110 0.24 -6.97 -13.77
C GLY A 110 -0.92 -5.99 -13.54
N LEU A 111 -0.69 -4.69 -13.72
CA LEU A 111 -1.67 -3.61 -13.57
C LEU A 111 -1.73 -2.71 -14.82
N SER A 112 -1.47 -3.25 -16.00
CA SER A 112 -1.49 -2.50 -17.25
C SER A 112 -2.39 -3.16 -18.30
N THR A 113 -2.84 -2.38 -19.27
CA THR A 113 -3.63 -2.88 -20.40
C THR A 113 -2.87 -3.95 -21.19
N GLU A 114 -1.60 -3.73 -21.44
CA GLU A 114 -0.76 -4.65 -22.21
C GLU A 114 -0.54 -5.97 -21.47
N GLY A 115 -0.28 -5.93 -20.18
CA GLY A 115 -0.02 -7.12 -19.37
C GLY A 115 -1.27 -7.91 -19.00
N THR A 116 -2.39 -7.24 -18.76
CA THR A 116 -3.64 -7.87 -18.34
C THR A 116 -4.56 -8.22 -19.49
N ARG A 117 -4.35 -7.58 -20.66
CA ARG A 117 -5.26 -7.62 -21.82
C ARG A 117 -6.67 -7.13 -21.50
N THR A 118 -6.80 -6.32 -20.46
CA THR A 118 -8.07 -5.75 -20.01
C THR A 118 -7.96 -4.23 -20.06
N MET A 119 -8.96 -3.55 -20.62
CA MET A 119 -8.98 -2.10 -20.71
C MET A 119 -9.63 -1.48 -19.48
N THR A 120 -9.02 -0.40 -18.97
CA THR A 120 -9.66 0.54 -18.07
C THR A 120 -9.53 1.96 -18.61
N PHE A 121 -10.45 2.84 -18.25
CA PHE A 121 -10.42 4.23 -18.71
C PHE A 121 -9.46 5.11 -17.91
N THR A 122 -9.05 4.66 -16.73
CA THR A 122 -8.29 5.47 -15.77
C THR A 122 -6.85 4.98 -15.55
N GLY A 123 -6.50 3.77 -16.02
CA GLY A 123 -5.22 3.14 -15.71
C GLY A 123 -5.13 2.73 -14.22
N THR A 124 -3.91 2.57 -13.73
CA THR A 124 -3.67 2.21 -12.33
C THR A 124 -3.84 3.42 -11.41
N LEU A 125 -4.62 3.24 -10.36
CA LEU A 125 -4.87 4.24 -9.32
C LEU A 125 -4.32 3.75 -7.98
N PHE A 126 -3.82 4.68 -7.17
CA PHE A 126 -3.60 4.42 -5.75
C PHE A 126 -4.85 4.81 -4.97
N SER A 127 -5.44 3.84 -4.30
CA SER A 127 -6.71 3.99 -3.60
C SER A 127 -6.56 3.65 -2.13
N LEU A 128 -7.19 4.43 -1.28
CA LEU A 128 -7.38 4.10 0.13
C LEU A 128 -8.63 3.22 0.26
N PHE A 129 -8.57 2.21 1.11
CA PHE A 129 -9.72 1.35 1.34
C PHE A 129 -9.90 1.00 2.82
N ALA A 130 -11.16 0.75 3.20
CA ALA A 130 -11.54 0.18 4.48
C ALA A 130 -12.68 -0.81 4.24
N GLU A 131 -12.49 -2.05 4.66
CA GLU A 131 -13.44 -3.13 4.50
C GLU A 131 -14.24 -3.32 5.80
N ASN A 132 -15.57 -3.30 5.70
CA ASN A 132 -16.49 -3.56 6.83
C ASN A 132 -16.24 -2.67 8.06
N GLY A 133 -16.07 -1.38 7.87
CA GLY A 133 -15.89 -0.44 8.97
C GLY A 133 -15.51 0.95 8.49
N ASN A 134 -15.30 1.83 9.45
CA ASN A 134 -14.93 3.21 9.22
C ASN A 134 -13.45 3.44 9.54
N GLY A 135 -12.88 4.41 8.88
CA GLY A 135 -11.52 4.84 9.16
C GLY A 135 -11.21 6.21 8.58
N THR A 136 -10.41 6.93 9.32
CA THR A 136 -9.85 8.21 8.87
C THR A 136 -8.44 8.00 8.35
N PHE A 137 -8.12 8.62 7.24
CA PHE A 137 -6.79 8.65 6.67
C PHE A 137 -6.28 10.09 6.64
N GLU A 138 -5.02 10.27 7.03
CA GLU A 138 -4.29 11.49 6.73
C GLU A 138 -3.34 11.18 5.57
N THR A 139 -3.45 11.93 4.49
CA THR A 139 -2.60 11.79 3.32
C THR A 139 -1.62 12.94 3.24
N GLY A 140 -0.34 12.61 3.13
CA GLY A 140 0.69 13.53 2.69
C GLY A 140 1.34 12.96 1.44
N VAL A 141 1.34 13.69 0.36
CA VAL A 141 2.03 13.28 -0.86
C VAL A 141 3.44 13.89 -0.83
N ALA A 142 4.44 13.05 -0.61
CA ALA A 142 5.84 13.43 -0.85
C ALA A 142 6.24 12.93 -2.23
N LEU A 143 6.27 13.84 -3.21
CA LEU A 143 6.79 13.54 -4.53
C LEU A 143 8.31 13.62 -4.50
N THR A 144 8.98 12.48 -4.52
CA THR A 144 10.44 12.42 -4.68
C THR A 144 10.77 12.06 -6.12
N ILE A 145 11.33 12.99 -6.86
CA ILE A 145 11.87 12.74 -8.20
C ILE A 145 13.28 12.20 -8.00
N ASN A 146 13.53 10.98 -8.46
CA ASN A 146 14.88 10.43 -8.46
C ASN A 146 15.66 11.05 -9.63
N PRO A 147 16.75 11.83 -9.38
CA PRO A 147 17.52 12.47 -10.44
C PRO A 147 18.25 11.49 -11.36
N ASP A 148 18.47 10.24 -10.90
CA ASP A 148 19.16 9.19 -11.67
C ASP A 148 18.24 8.44 -12.63
N VAL A 149 16.94 8.73 -12.62
CA VAL A 149 15.96 8.11 -13.51
C VAL A 149 15.65 9.04 -14.68
N ASP A 150 15.83 8.53 -15.90
CA ASP A 150 15.44 9.25 -17.12
C ASP A 150 13.92 9.18 -17.30
N TYR A 151 13.22 10.30 -17.10
CA TYR A 151 11.77 10.43 -17.24
C TYR A 151 11.34 10.83 -18.66
N LYS A 152 12.03 10.41 -19.69
CA LYS A 152 11.59 10.65 -21.07
C LYS A 152 10.22 10.04 -21.32
N LEU A 153 9.33 10.90 -21.71
CA LEU A 153 8.01 10.53 -22.23
C LEU A 153 8.14 9.98 -23.64
#